data_81a5e2e99888dd9de09693e7338043c4
#
_entry.id   81a5e2e99888dd9de09693e7338043c4
#
_cell.length_a   1.000
_cell.length_b   1.000
_cell.length_c   1.000
_cell.angle_alpha   90.00
_cell.angle_beta   90.00
_cell.angle_gamma   90.00
#
_symmetry.space_group_name_H-M   'P 1'
#
loop_
_entity.id
_entity.type
_entity.pdbx_description
1 polymer ?
#
loop_
_entity_poly.entity_id
_entity_poly.type
_entity_poly.pdbx_seq_one_letter_code
_entity_poly.pdbx_strand_id
1 'polypeptide(L)'
;ENKIDFEVCGKIVVAINKEEEERLIQLKNNGEKNGLTGLQLLNPEEFKKIEPNVEGVQALWVPESGIIDYKEVANKLAEKVKSINNSSEVITNCEVKNYNNSEIKTSKGTFKANHIIFCGGLFSDRLAVKDNVKLNMQIVGFRGDYYELTEQAKSKVNNLIYPVPNPEFPFLGVHFTRMIGGKIECGPNAVFTFKREGYSKTDFNLKDTLQALSFSGTWRLFINHWKFGLNEYKRAFSKSLFLKELQKMMPSLKIEDIVVGRSGIRAMALGNDGEVIDDFKIIKNKKNIHV
;
A
#
# COMPACT_ATOMS: atom_id res chain seq x y z
N GLU A 1 -25.16 4.12 -13.67
CA GLU A 1 -23.73 4.49 -13.57
C GLU A 1 -23.46 5.01 -12.16
N ASN A 2 -22.52 4.37 -11.46
CA ASN A 2 -22.13 4.77 -10.12
C ASN A 2 -21.27 6.04 -10.24
N LYS A 3 -21.77 7.18 -9.75
CA LYS A 3 -20.97 8.41 -9.67
C LYS A 3 -20.01 8.25 -8.51
N ILE A 4 -18.73 8.05 -8.80
CA ILE A 4 -17.62 8.07 -7.86
C ILE A 4 -16.68 9.16 -8.35
N ASP A 5 -16.24 10.03 -7.46
CA ASP A 5 -15.30 11.08 -7.80
C ASP A 5 -13.93 10.48 -8.10
N PHE A 6 -13.43 10.74 -9.30
CA PHE A 6 -12.09 10.37 -9.74
C PHE A 6 -11.51 11.45 -10.63
N GLU A 7 -10.21 11.49 -10.72
CA GLU A 7 -9.49 12.41 -11.61
C GLU A 7 -8.29 11.69 -12.24
N VAL A 8 -8.18 11.75 -13.56
CA VAL A 8 -6.98 11.30 -14.28
C VAL A 8 -6.01 12.49 -14.29
N CYS A 9 -5.25 12.62 -13.22
CA CYS A 9 -4.33 13.75 -13.03
C CYS A 9 -2.93 13.51 -13.61
N GLY A 10 -2.59 12.28 -13.94
CA GLY A 10 -1.25 11.90 -14.35
C GLY A 10 -0.27 11.71 -13.18
N LYS A 11 0.89 11.16 -13.50
CA LYS A 11 1.96 10.86 -12.56
C LYS A 11 3.32 11.14 -13.19
N ILE A 12 4.25 11.72 -12.44
CA ILE A 12 5.66 11.69 -12.78
C ILE A 12 6.41 10.71 -11.88
N VAL A 13 7.30 9.91 -12.49
CA VAL A 13 8.28 9.11 -11.76
C VAL A 13 9.63 9.76 -11.97
N VAL A 14 10.29 10.20 -10.91
CA VAL A 14 11.45 11.10 -10.97
C VAL A 14 12.72 10.34 -10.65
N ALA A 15 13.70 10.40 -11.55
CA ALA A 15 15.06 9.95 -11.30
C ALA A 15 15.88 11.11 -10.74
N ILE A 16 16.57 10.90 -9.62
CA ILE A 16 17.42 11.88 -8.97
C ILE A 16 18.91 11.69 -9.27
N ASN A 17 19.27 10.62 -9.95
CA ASN A 17 20.64 10.29 -10.36
C ASN A 17 20.65 9.44 -11.65
N LYS A 18 21.85 9.21 -12.21
CA LYS A 18 22.01 8.45 -13.46
C LYS A 18 21.61 6.98 -13.36
N GLU A 19 21.79 6.35 -12.22
CA GLU A 19 21.40 4.94 -12.03
C GLU A 19 19.88 4.79 -12.09
N GLU A 20 19.16 5.73 -11.51
CA GLU A 20 17.69 5.77 -11.58
C GLU A 20 17.18 6.14 -12.99
N GLU A 21 17.94 6.92 -13.75
CA GLU A 21 17.61 7.23 -15.16
C GLU A 21 17.55 5.97 -16.03
N GLU A 22 18.51 5.05 -15.86
CA GLU A 22 18.51 3.76 -16.58
C GLU A 22 17.28 2.91 -16.22
N ARG A 23 16.89 2.93 -14.94
CA ARG A 23 15.68 2.23 -14.46
C ARG A 23 14.39 2.85 -15.00
N LEU A 24 14.35 4.16 -15.23
CA LEU A 24 13.21 4.83 -15.87
C LEU A 24 12.94 4.31 -17.28
N ILE A 25 14.01 4.07 -18.07
CA ILE A 25 13.87 3.51 -19.42
C ILE A 25 13.24 2.11 -19.36
N GLN A 26 13.68 1.27 -18.43
CA GLN A 26 13.10 -0.06 -18.23
C GLN A 26 11.64 0.04 -17.79
N LEU A 27 11.32 0.96 -16.88
CA LEU A 27 9.97 1.18 -16.38
C LEU A 27 9.02 1.62 -17.52
N LYS A 28 9.48 2.53 -18.40
CA LYS A 28 8.75 2.93 -19.60
C LYS A 28 8.47 1.75 -20.50
N ASN A 29 9.50 0.96 -20.83
CA ASN A 29 9.37 -0.20 -21.70
C ASN A 29 8.39 -1.25 -21.14
N ASN A 30 8.41 -1.47 -19.83
CA ASN A 30 7.48 -2.36 -19.15
C ASN A 30 6.04 -1.82 -19.19
N GLY A 31 5.88 -0.50 -18.99
CA GLY A 31 4.58 0.15 -19.11
C GLY A 31 3.97 -0.01 -20.50
N GLU A 32 4.76 0.23 -21.55
CA GLU A 32 4.33 0.06 -22.94
C GLU A 32 3.97 -1.40 -23.27
N LYS A 33 4.77 -2.37 -22.80
CA LYS A 33 4.45 -3.80 -22.94
C LYS A 33 3.15 -4.19 -22.24
N ASN A 34 2.81 -3.52 -21.14
CA ASN A 34 1.57 -3.70 -20.40
C ASN A 34 0.39 -2.89 -21.01
N GLY A 35 0.59 -2.24 -22.15
CA GLY A 35 -0.48 -1.54 -22.88
C GLY A 35 -0.72 -0.10 -22.45
N LEU A 36 0.13 0.49 -21.59
CA LEU A 36 0.04 1.91 -21.27
C LEU A 36 0.45 2.75 -22.49
N THR A 37 -0.27 3.84 -22.72
CA THR A 37 -0.04 4.75 -23.85
C THR A 37 0.39 6.13 -23.37
N GLY A 38 1.00 6.90 -24.26
CA GLY A 38 1.39 8.29 -23.96
C GLY A 38 2.52 8.44 -22.95
N LEU A 39 3.28 7.38 -22.66
CA LEU A 39 4.44 7.43 -21.76
C LEU A 39 5.57 8.26 -22.38
N GLN A 40 6.08 9.25 -21.64
CA GLN A 40 7.13 10.16 -22.12
C GLN A 40 8.26 10.25 -21.10
N LEU A 41 9.51 10.11 -21.58
CA LEU A 41 10.68 10.51 -20.82
C LEU A 41 10.86 12.02 -21.00
N LEU A 42 10.92 12.73 -19.88
CA LEU A 42 10.99 14.20 -19.84
C LEU A 42 12.34 14.63 -19.25
N ASN A 43 12.96 15.61 -19.88
CA ASN A 43 14.11 16.30 -19.31
C ASN A 43 13.66 17.30 -18.21
N PRO A 44 14.59 17.89 -17.43
CA PRO A 44 14.26 18.82 -16.34
C PRO A 44 13.40 20.01 -16.77
N GLU A 45 13.65 20.60 -17.93
CA GLU A 45 12.88 21.75 -18.41
C GLU A 45 11.43 21.37 -18.76
N GLU A 46 11.23 20.14 -19.24
CA GLU A 46 9.92 19.62 -19.61
C GLU A 46 9.10 19.24 -18.37
N PHE A 47 9.66 18.44 -17.45
CA PHE A 47 8.88 18.02 -16.28
C PHE A 47 8.61 19.17 -15.29
N LYS A 48 9.46 20.21 -15.24
CA LYS A 48 9.20 21.41 -14.43
C LYS A 48 8.00 22.23 -14.93
N LYS A 49 7.58 22.06 -16.16
CA LYS A 49 6.30 22.65 -16.64
C LYS A 49 5.08 21.95 -16.02
N ILE A 50 5.23 20.68 -15.66
CA ILE A 50 4.18 19.86 -15.01
C ILE A 50 4.25 20.02 -13.49
N GLU A 51 5.45 19.84 -12.91
CA GLU A 51 5.75 19.90 -11.47
C GLU A 51 6.90 20.88 -11.20
N PRO A 52 6.61 22.18 -11.06
CA PRO A 52 7.66 23.22 -10.98
C PRO A 52 8.61 23.08 -9.78
N ASN A 53 8.17 22.46 -8.70
CA ASN A 53 8.92 22.32 -7.45
C ASN A 53 9.78 21.06 -7.38
N VAL A 54 9.68 20.18 -8.38
CA VAL A 54 10.41 18.91 -8.42
C VAL A 54 11.79 19.10 -9.03
N GLU A 55 12.79 18.46 -8.42
CA GLU A 55 14.16 18.38 -8.91
C GLU A 55 14.53 16.92 -9.23
N GLY A 56 15.31 16.74 -10.29
CA GLY A 56 15.77 15.42 -10.76
C GLY A 56 16.55 15.56 -12.05
N VAL A 57 17.09 14.45 -12.54
CA VAL A 57 17.86 14.39 -13.80
C VAL A 57 16.96 14.03 -14.99
N GLN A 58 15.92 13.24 -14.75
CA GLN A 58 14.91 12.84 -15.75
C GLN A 58 13.62 12.44 -15.04
N ALA A 59 12.50 12.48 -15.75
CA ALA A 59 11.23 11.92 -15.25
C ALA A 59 10.49 11.13 -16.32
N LEU A 60 9.71 10.13 -15.89
CA LEU A 60 8.74 9.43 -16.71
C LEU A 60 7.35 10.00 -16.44
N TRP A 61 6.73 10.58 -17.44
CA TRP A 61 5.33 11.00 -17.41
C TRP A 61 4.41 9.83 -17.73
N VAL A 62 3.40 9.60 -16.89
CA VAL A 62 2.37 8.55 -17.04
C VAL A 62 1.00 9.23 -17.01
N PRO A 63 0.46 9.62 -18.18
CA PRO A 63 -0.76 10.43 -18.26
C PRO A 63 -2.02 9.70 -17.78
N GLU A 64 -2.09 8.39 -17.92
CA GLU A 64 -3.26 7.58 -17.56
C GLU A 64 -3.41 7.32 -16.05
N SER A 65 -2.45 7.78 -15.23
CA SER A 65 -2.55 7.65 -13.78
C SER A 65 -3.60 8.60 -13.21
N GLY A 66 -4.36 8.11 -12.23
CA GLY A 66 -5.43 8.90 -11.62
C GLY A 66 -5.56 8.65 -10.13
N ILE A 67 -6.46 9.40 -9.52
CA ILE A 67 -6.84 9.32 -8.12
C ILE A 67 -8.33 9.02 -7.99
N ILE A 68 -8.70 8.29 -6.95
CA ILE A 68 -10.08 7.92 -6.63
C ILE A 68 -10.23 7.72 -5.13
N ASP A 69 -11.40 7.98 -4.56
CA ASP A 69 -11.68 7.63 -3.16
C ASP A 69 -12.10 6.14 -3.06
N TYR A 70 -11.16 5.30 -2.61
CA TYR A 70 -11.42 3.86 -2.43
C TYR A 70 -12.48 3.55 -1.36
N LYS A 71 -12.70 4.44 -0.40
CA LYS A 71 -13.80 4.28 0.57
C LYS A 71 -15.14 4.42 -0.12
N GLU A 72 -15.27 5.39 -1.02
CA GLU A 72 -16.48 5.56 -1.83
C GLU A 72 -16.67 4.38 -2.79
N VAL A 73 -15.58 3.90 -3.44
CA VAL A 73 -15.63 2.68 -4.26
C VAL A 73 -16.17 1.49 -3.46
N ALA A 74 -15.67 1.25 -2.26
CA ALA A 74 -16.13 0.14 -1.42
C ALA A 74 -17.61 0.28 -1.03
N ASN A 75 -18.06 1.49 -0.70
CA ASN A 75 -19.47 1.77 -0.41
C ASN A 75 -20.36 1.50 -1.62
N LYS A 76 -19.94 1.96 -2.81
CA LYS A 76 -20.70 1.75 -4.06
C LYS A 76 -20.74 0.27 -4.47
N LEU A 77 -19.67 -0.47 -4.25
CA LEU A 77 -19.67 -1.93 -4.45
C LEU A 77 -20.65 -2.63 -3.51
N ALA A 78 -20.70 -2.21 -2.24
CA ALA A 78 -21.66 -2.75 -1.26
C ALA A 78 -23.12 -2.43 -1.64
N GLU A 79 -23.40 -1.21 -2.11
CA GLU A 79 -24.71 -0.83 -2.65
C GLU A 79 -25.08 -1.68 -3.87
N LYS A 80 -24.12 -1.90 -4.78
CA LYS A 80 -24.32 -2.70 -6.00
C LYS A 80 -24.64 -4.18 -5.67
N VAL A 81 -23.94 -4.77 -4.71
CA VAL A 81 -24.22 -6.14 -4.25
C VAL A 81 -25.67 -6.27 -3.81
N LYS A 82 -26.18 -5.31 -3.02
CA LYS A 82 -27.57 -5.30 -2.57
C LYS A 82 -28.58 -5.10 -3.72
N SER A 83 -28.22 -4.29 -4.73
CA SER A 83 -29.11 -4.00 -5.86
C SER A 83 -29.23 -5.12 -6.89
N ILE A 84 -28.18 -5.96 -7.03
CA ILE A 84 -28.19 -7.11 -7.96
C ILE A 84 -29.15 -8.20 -7.50
N ASN A 85 -29.21 -8.43 -6.19
CA ASN A 85 -30.13 -9.40 -5.61
C ASN A 85 -30.65 -8.88 -4.27
N ASN A 86 -31.96 -8.70 -4.17
CA ASN A 86 -32.63 -8.17 -2.98
C ASN A 86 -32.44 -9.04 -1.71
N SER A 87 -32.03 -10.31 -1.87
CA SER A 87 -31.67 -11.20 -0.76
C SER A 87 -30.19 -11.08 -0.34
N SER A 88 -29.40 -10.28 -1.04
CA SER A 88 -27.99 -10.05 -0.67
C SER A 88 -27.88 -9.03 0.45
N GLU A 89 -27.04 -9.34 1.43
CA GLU A 89 -26.79 -8.47 2.58
C GLU A 89 -25.31 -8.14 2.73
N VAL A 90 -25.05 -6.93 3.22
CA VAL A 90 -23.72 -6.51 3.70
C VAL A 90 -23.85 -6.24 5.20
N ILE A 91 -23.22 -7.10 6.00
CA ILE A 91 -23.35 -7.08 7.46
C ILE A 91 -22.01 -6.54 8.03
N THR A 92 -22.03 -5.30 8.47
CA THR A 92 -20.90 -4.65 9.14
C THR A 92 -20.89 -4.91 10.65
N ASN A 93 -19.76 -4.63 11.33
CA ASN A 93 -19.59 -4.91 12.77
C ASN A 93 -19.94 -6.35 13.13
N CYS A 94 -19.52 -7.29 12.28
CA CYS A 94 -19.81 -8.72 12.39
C CYS A 94 -18.50 -9.51 12.34
N GLU A 95 -17.94 -9.80 13.51
CA GLU A 95 -16.69 -10.53 13.64
C GLU A 95 -16.91 -12.03 13.41
N VAL A 96 -16.11 -12.64 12.54
CA VAL A 96 -16.06 -14.09 12.33
C VAL A 96 -15.27 -14.75 13.46
N LYS A 97 -15.94 -15.47 14.34
CA LYS A 97 -15.35 -16.17 15.50
C LYS A 97 -14.85 -17.56 15.13
N ASN A 98 -15.66 -18.30 14.40
CA ASN A 98 -15.36 -19.67 13.98
C ASN A 98 -16.09 -20.02 12.68
N TYR A 99 -15.66 -21.07 11.98
CA TYR A 99 -16.34 -21.56 10.80
C TYR A 99 -15.97 -23.02 10.51
N ASN A 100 -16.76 -23.67 9.66
CA ASN A 100 -16.50 -24.96 9.03
C ASN A 100 -16.89 -24.87 7.54
N ASN A 101 -17.05 -26.00 6.85
CA ASN A 101 -17.35 -26.02 5.41
C ASN A 101 -18.74 -25.49 5.02
N SER A 102 -19.63 -25.21 5.94
CA SER A 102 -21.01 -24.81 5.67
C SER A 102 -21.58 -23.78 6.65
N GLU A 103 -20.88 -23.50 7.74
CA GLU A 103 -21.34 -22.60 8.79
C GLU A 103 -20.27 -21.61 9.18
N ILE A 104 -20.68 -20.35 9.39
CA ILE A 104 -19.84 -19.26 9.89
C ILE A 104 -20.47 -18.77 11.20
N LYS A 105 -19.77 -18.94 12.32
CA LYS A 105 -20.16 -18.40 13.63
C LYS A 105 -19.57 -17.01 13.80
N THR A 106 -20.43 -16.05 14.03
CA THR A 106 -20.04 -14.63 14.14
C THR A 106 -20.48 -14.02 15.45
N SER A 107 -20.12 -12.74 15.67
CA SER A 107 -20.63 -11.94 16.79
C SER A 107 -22.14 -11.63 16.69
N LYS A 108 -22.76 -11.82 15.52
CA LYS A 108 -24.17 -11.57 15.25
C LYS A 108 -25.02 -12.81 14.99
N GLY A 109 -24.46 -14.01 15.21
CA GLY A 109 -25.16 -15.27 14.99
C GLY A 109 -24.41 -16.21 14.08
N THR A 110 -25.09 -17.27 13.66
CA THR A 110 -24.53 -18.30 12.78
C THR A 110 -25.17 -18.21 11.41
N PHE A 111 -24.35 -18.16 10.38
CA PHE A 111 -24.76 -18.14 8.97
C PHE A 111 -24.42 -19.47 8.33
N LYS A 112 -25.29 -19.95 7.43
CA LYS A 112 -25.04 -21.14 6.61
C LYS A 112 -24.78 -20.74 5.18
N ALA A 113 -23.79 -21.37 4.54
CA ALA A 113 -23.43 -21.10 3.16
C ALA A 113 -22.98 -22.37 2.45
N ASN A 114 -23.25 -22.48 1.15
CA ASN A 114 -22.75 -23.56 0.31
C ASN A 114 -21.25 -23.39 -0.03
N HIS A 115 -20.81 -22.14 -0.13
CA HIS A 115 -19.43 -21.74 -0.38
C HIS A 115 -19.07 -20.54 0.49
N ILE A 116 -17.82 -20.50 0.98
CA ILE A 116 -17.30 -19.37 1.77
C ILE A 116 -16.05 -18.85 1.08
N ILE A 117 -16.01 -17.53 0.84
CA ILE A 117 -14.83 -16.84 0.29
C ILE A 117 -14.27 -15.94 1.38
N PHE A 118 -13.03 -16.20 1.77
CA PHE A 118 -12.33 -15.45 2.79
C PHE A 118 -11.38 -14.44 2.14
N CYS A 119 -11.69 -13.15 2.29
CA CYS A 119 -10.84 -12.01 1.89
C CYS A 119 -10.40 -11.27 3.16
N GLY A 120 -9.66 -11.96 4.02
CA GLY A 120 -9.36 -11.52 5.39
C GLY A 120 -8.22 -10.50 5.53
N GLY A 121 -7.55 -10.10 4.43
CA GLY A 121 -6.45 -9.15 4.46
C GLY A 121 -5.37 -9.54 5.46
N LEU A 122 -5.14 -8.74 6.50
CA LEU A 122 -4.17 -9.02 7.57
C LEU A 122 -4.37 -10.37 8.30
N PHE A 123 -5.54 -10.99 8.19
CA PHE A 123 -5.87 -12.24 8.86
C PHE A 123 -6.06 -13.43 7.90
N SER A 124 -5.79 -13.25 6.60
CA SER A 124 -6.02 -14.29 5.57
C SER A 124 -5.28 -15.59 5.86
N ASP A 125 -4.01 -15.54 6.28
CA ASP A 125 -3.22 -16.72 6.65
C ASP A 125 -3.81 -17.46 7.85
N ARG A 126 -4.28 -16.75 8.88
CA ARG A 126 -4.91 -17.32 10.07
C ARG A 126 -6.24 -18.02 9.73
N LEU A 127 -7.00 -17.42 8.84
CA LEU A 127 -8.23 -18.04 8.34
C LEU A 127 -7.91 -19.30 7.55
N ALA A 128 -6.94 -19.28 6.64
CA ALA A 128 -6.55 -20.47 5.88
C ALA A 128 -6.02 -21.61 6.77
N VAL A 129 -5.15 -21.31 7.74
CA VAL A 129 -4.64 -22.30 8.70
C VAL A 129 -5.77 -22.92 9.53
N LYS A 130 -6.75 -22.11 9.94
CA LYS A 130 -7.92 -22.59 10.68
C LYS A 130 -8.78 -23.55 9.85
N ASP A 131 -8.74 -23.45 8.53
CA ASP A 131 -9.37 -24.39 7.58
C ASP A 131 -8.46 -25.58 7.23
N ASN A 132 -7.42 -25.84 8.02
CA ASN A 132 -6.40 -26.87 7.81
C ASN A 132 -5.62 -26.75 6.48
N VAL A 133 -5.55 -25.56 5.91
CA VAL A 133 -4.69 -25.29 4.75
C VAL A 133 -3.24 -25.22 5.22
N LYS A 134 -2.37 -26.00 4.59
CA LYS A 134 -0.93 -25.92 4.82
C LYS A 134 -0.36 -24.75 4.01
N LEU A 135 0.20 -23.77 4.71
CA LEU A 135 0.81 -22.60 4.10
C LEU A 135 2.34 -22.68 4.20
N ASN A 136 3.02 -22.27 3.13
CA ASN A 136 4.45 -21.99 3.09
C ASN A 136 4.76 -20.49 3.19
N MET A 137 3.81 -19.72 3.65
CA MET A 137 3.87 -18.27 3.78
C MET A 137 3.14 -17.80 5.04
N GLN A 138 3.43 -16.58 5.45
CA GLN A 138 2.73 -15.91 6.57
C GLN A 138 2.48 -14.45 6.25
N ILE A 139 1.36 -13.91 6.71
CA ILE A 139 1.10 -12.47 6.66
C ILE A 139 1.83 -11.79 7.81
N VAL A 140 2.61 -10.76 7.46
CA VAL A 140 3.33 -9.91 8.42
C VAL A 140 2.90 -8.46 8.19
N GLY A 141 2.60 -7.75 9.26
CA GLY A 141 2.17 -6.35 9.19
C GLY A 141 3.35 -5.38 9.02
N PHE A 142 3.26 -4.51 8.03
CA PHE A 142 4.16 -3.37 7.89
C PHE A 142 3.34 -2.09 7.88
N ARG A 143 3.62 -1.19 8.84
CA ARG A 143 2.96 0.10 8.94
C ARG A 143 3.64 1.10 8.01
N GLY A 144 2.82 1.85 7.29
CA GLY A 144 3.20 3.06 6.59
C GLY A 144 2.68 4.28 7.35
N ASP A 145 3.58 5.12 7.82
CA ASP A 145 3.23 6.41 8.40
C ASP A 145 3.25 7.45 7.28
N TYR A 146 2.26 8.32 7.25
CA TYR A 146 2.15 9.42 6.29
C TYR A 146 2.27 10.77 6.97
N TYR A 147 2.73 11.74 6.22
CA TYR A 147 2.54 13.15 6.49
C TYR A 147 1.58 13.74 5.45
N GLU A 148 0.99 14.88 5.76
CA GLU A 148 0.18 15.66 4.82
C GLU A 148 0.88 17.02 4.61
N LEU A 149 0.79 17.59 3.40
CA LEU A 149 1.17 18.97 3.19
C LEU A 149 0.15 19.91 3.84
N THR A 150 0.66 20.99 4.46
CA THR A 150 -0.20 22.07 4.98
C THR A 150 -0.96 22.76 3.84
N GLU A 151 -2.02 23.49 4.17
CA GLU A 151 -2.81 24.25 3.20
C GLU A 151 -1.96 25.21 2.35
N GLN A 152 -0.91 25.82 2.96
CA GLN A 152 0.01 26.72 2.27
C GLN A 152 0.97 25.97 1.32
N ALA A 153 1.31 24.72 1.65
CA ALA A 153 2.29 23.94 0.91
C ALA A 153 1.67 23.02 -0.16
N LYS A 154 0.36 22.74 -0.11
CA LYS A 154 -0.28 21.82 -1.05
C LYS A 154 -0.18 22.27 -2.51
N SER A 155 -0.10 23.58 -2.76
CA SER A 155 0.10 24.13 -4.12
C SER A 155 1.46 23.80 -4.74
N LYS A 156 2.38 23.21 -3.96
CA LYS A 156 3.69 22.75 -4.48
C LYS A 156 3.58 21.45 -5.29
N VAL A 157 2.46 20.74 -5.22
CA VAL A 157 2.22 19.44 -5.88
C VAL A 157 0.97 19.54 -6.74
N ASN A 158 1.10 19.30 -8.03
CA ASN A 158 0.00 19.35 -8.99
C ASN A 158 -0.59 17.96 -9.26
N ASN A 159 0.25 16.93 -9.33
CA ASN A 159 -0.10 15.57 -9.75
C ASN A 159 0.41 14.52 -8.73
N LEU A 160 0.66 13.31 -9.19
CA LEU A 160 1.33 12.26 -8.42
C LEU A 160 2.84 12.32 -8.68
N ILE A 161 3.66 12.38 -7.62
CA ILE A 161 5.12 12.45 -7.73
C ILE A 161 5.73 11.27 -7.00
N TYR A 162 6.40 10.39 -7.74
CA TYR A 162 6.94 9.13 -7.25
C TYR A 162 8.45 9.04 -7.53
N PRO A 163 9.25 8.43 -6.63
CA PRO A 163 10.62 8.07 -6.94
C PRO A 163 10.67 6.88 -7.88
N VAL A 164 11.79 6.67 -8.53
CA VAL A 164 12.06 5.43 -9.27
C VAL A 164 12.10 4.27 -8.28
N PRO A 165 11.35 3.17 -8.51
CA PRO A 165 11.41 2.00 -7.67
C PRO A 165 12.82 1.41 -7.60
N ASN A 166 13.29 1.07 -6.40
CA ASN A 166 14.53 0.32 -6.24
C ASN A 166 14.20 -1.17 -6.13
N PRO A 167 14.65 -2.02 -7.09
CA PRO A 167 14.33 -3.44 -7.09
C PRO A 167 14.93 -4.22 -5.92
N GLU A 168 15.93 -3.66 -5.25
CA GLU A 168 16.52 -4.29 -4.05
C GLU A 168 15.60 -4.23 -2.81
N PHE A 169 14.54 -3.40 -2.85
CA PHE A 169 13.66 -3.20 -1.71
C PHE A 169 12.21 -3.54 -2.06
N PRO A 170 11.51 -4.27 -1.18
CA PRO A 170 10.11 -4.66 -1.40
C PRO A 170 9.13 -3.50 -1.19
N PHE A 171 9.62 -2.28 -0.93
CA PHE A 171 8.80 -1.12 -0.64
C PHE A 171 9.18 0.05 -1.54
N LEU A 172 8.16 0.75 -2.02
CA LEU A 172 8.34 2.00 -2.73
C LEU A 172 8.80 3.10 -1.75
N GLY A 173 9.73 3.94 -2.19
CA GLY A 173 10.16 5.11 -1.43
C GLY A 173 9.03 6.11 -1.17
N VAL A 174 9.26 7.07 -0.27
CA VAL A 174 8.29 8.13 0.01
C VAL A 174 7.96 8.91 -1.26
N HIS A 175 6.69 9.24 -1.42
CA HIS A 175 6.16 9.90 -2.61
C HIS A 175 5.05 10.88 -2.24
N PHE A 176 4.62 11.70 -3.18
CA PHE A 176 3.52 12.63 -2.99
C PHE A 176 2.29 12.09 -3.72
N THR A 177 1.19 11.98 -2.97
CA THR A 177 -0.09 11.51 -3.50
C THR A 177 -1.13 12.60 -3.32
N ARG A 178 -1.57 13.16 -4.43
CA ARG A 178 -2.76 14.01 -4.44
C ARG A 178 -3.98 13.15 -4.18
N MET A 179 -4.87 13.64 -3.35
CA MET A 179 -6.11 12.94 -2.96
C MET A 179 -7.33 13.67 -3.49
N ILE A 180 -8.42 12.95 -3.69
CA ILE A 180 -9.73 13.56 -3.90
C ILE A 180 -10.00 14.50 -2.73
N GLY A 181 -10.48 15.72 -3.02
CA GLY A 181 -10.63 16.79 -2.02
C GLY A 181 -9.39 17.67 -1.81
N GLY A 182 -8.31 17.45 -2.59
CA GLY A 182 -7.16 18.37 -2.71
C GLY A 182 -6.11 18.27 -1.60
N LYS A 183 -6.21 17.31 -0.69
CA LYS A 183 -5.12 16.98 0.24
C LYS A 183 -3.95 16.35 -0.51
N ILE A 184 -2.73 16.57 -0.01
CA ILE A 184 -1.52 15.92 -0.51
C ILE A 184 -0.94 15.07 0.62
N GLU A 185 -0.92 13.76 0.44
CA GLU A 185 -0.24 12.83 1.34
C GLU A 185 1.22 12.64 0.91
N CYS A 186 2.11 12.58 1.89
CA CYS A 186 3.53 12.36 1.72
C CYS A 186 3.93 11.07 2.44
N GLY A 187 4.50 10.13 1.74
CA GLY A 187 4.86 8.84 2.33
C GLY A 187 4.49 7.68 1.42
N PRO A 188 4.29 6.50 1.97
CA PRO A 188 4.59 6.10 3.36
C PRO A 188 6.04 5.65 3.57
N ASN A 189 6.44 5.52 4.82
CA ASN A 189 7.54 4.66 5.20
C ASN A 189 7.09 3.18 5.28
N ALA A 190 7.97 2.26 5.71
CA ALA A 190 7.65 0.85 5.86
C ALA A 190 8.29 0.27 7.13
N VAL A 191 7.52 0.21 8.21
CA VAL A 191 7.99 -0.23 9.52
C VAL A 191 7.26 -1.51 9.94
N PHE A 192 8.03 -2.54 10.31
CA PHE A 192 7.45 -3.76 10.89
C PHE A 192 6.61 -3.43 12.13
N THR A 193 5.45 -4.08 12.28
CA THR A 193 4.54 -3.86 13.40
C THR A 193 4.52 -5.04 14.37
N PHE A 194 4.46 -4.73 15.66
CA PHE A 194 4.34 -5.71 16.74
C PHE A 194 2.87 -6.10 17.05
N LYS A 195 1.96 -5.65 16.21
CA LYS A 195 0.54 -5.98 16.22
C LYS A 195 0.02 -5.97 14.79
N ARG A 196 -0.81 -6.96 14.39
CA ARG A 196 -1.32 -7.01 13.00
C ARG A 196 -2.09 -5.76 12.59
N GLU A 197 -2.91 -5.24 13.48
CA GLU A 197 -3.59 -3.95 13.32
C GLU A 197 -2.92 -2.86 14.17
N GLY A 198 -1.61 -2.71 13.98
CA GLY A 198 -0.78 -1.76 14.74
C GLY A 198 -0.70 -0.39 14.08
N TYR A 199 -1.79 0.38 14.10
CA TYR A 199 -1.88 1.71 13.48
C TYR A 199 -1.10 2.79 14.26
N SER A 200 -0.82 2.58 15.54
CA SER A 200 0.03 3.44 16.36
C SER A 200 1.47 2.93 16.42
N LYS A 201 2.42 3.85 16.63
CA LYS A 201 3.85 3.52 16.75
C LYS A 201 4.16 2.64 17.98
N THR A 202 3.29 2.67 18.99
CA THR A 202 3.43 1.95 20.25
C THR A 202 2.51 0.74 20.39
N ASP A 203 1.72 0.44 19.35
CA ASP A 203 0.83 -0.71 19.36
C ASP A 203 1.63 -2.02 19.47
N PHE A 204 1.24 -2.86 20.43
CA PHE A 204 1.88 -4.13 20.72
C PHE A 204 0.83 -5.22 20.99
N ASN A 205 1.07 -6.42 20.49
CA ASN A 205 0.32 -7.62 20.81
C ASN A 205 1.28 -8.82 20.86
N LEU A 206 1.38 -9.46 22.00
CA LEU A 206 2.34 -10.54 22.23
C LEU A 206 2.13 -11.72 21.27
N LYS A 207 0.88 -12.12 21.03
CA LYS A 207 0.55 -13.23 20.12
C LYS A 207 0.97 -12.91 18.68
N ASP A 208 0.66 -11.71 18.20
CA ASP A 208 1.00 -11.28 16.84
C ASP A 208 2.52 -11.19 16.68
N THR A 209 3.20 -10.63 17.68
CA THR A 209 4.65 -10.50 17.71
C THR A 209 5.35 -11.87 17.70
N LEU A 210 4.95 -12.77 18.60
CA LEU A 210 5.54 -14.12 18.65
C LEU A 210 5.29 -14.88 17.36
N GLN A 211 4.09 -14.79 16.79
CA GLN A 211 3.78 -15.43 15.52
C GLN A 211 4.65 -14.90 14.38
N ALA A 212 4.80 -13.57 14.26
CA ALA A 212 5.64 -12.97 13.22
C ALA A 212 7.13 -13.33 13.40
N LEU A 213 7.64 -13.29 14.64
CA LEU A 213 9.05 -13.57 14.92
C LEU A 213 9.39 -15.08 14.98
N SER A 214 8.42 -15.98 15.11
CA SER A 214 8.64 -17.42 14.99
C SER A 214 8.74 -17.90 13.53
N PHE A 215 8.39 -17.05 12.57
CA PHE A 215 8.41 -17.40 11.16
C PHE A 215 9.79 -17.15 10.54
N SER A 216 10.37 -18.15 9.90
CA SER A 216 11.73 -18.07 9.32
C SER A 216 11.86 -16.97 8.26
N GLY A 217 10.83 -16.77 7.46
CA GLY A 217 10.80 -15.74 6.42
C GLY A 217 10.99 -14.33 6.98
N THR A 218 10.42 -14.02 8.16
CA THR A 218 10.60 -12.72 8.82
C THR A 218 12.07 -12.45 9.15
N TRP A 219 12.79 -13.43 9.69
CA TRP A 219 14.20 -13.28 9.99
C TRP A 219 15.07 -13.15 8.75
N ARG A 220 14.77 -13.92 7.68
CA ARG A 220 15.48 -13.79 6.41
C ARG A 220 15.29 -12.40 5.80
N LEU A 221 14.05 -11.89 5.79
CA LEU A 221 13.78 -10.52 5.37
C LEU A 221 14.58 -9.50 6.20
N PHE A 222 14.59 -9.65 7.53
CA PHE A 222 15.33 -8.74 8.42
C PHE A 222 16.83 -8.80 8.18
N ILE A 223 17.40 -9.99 8.04
CA ILE A 223 18.85 -10.17 7.81
C ILE A 223 19.25 -9.57 6.46
N ASN A 224 18.46 -9.83 5.42
CA ASN A 224 18.77 -9.34 4.07
C ASN A 224 18.63 -7.81 3.97
N HIS A 225 17.70 -7.18 4.72
CA HIS A 225 17.37 -5.76 4.60
C HIS A 225 17.53 -4.97 5.91
N TRP A 226 18.38 -5.41 6.85
CA TRP A 226 18.48 -4.82 8.19
C TRP A 226 18.83 -3.32 8.19
N LYS A 227 19.74 -2.89 7.29
CA LYS A 227 20.11 -1.45 7.18
C LYS A 227 18.92 -0.61 6.74
N PHE A 228 18.15 -1.10 5.77
CA PHE A 228 16.93 -0.45 5.30
C PHE A 228 15.91 -0.38 6.44
N GLY A 229 15.60 -1.50 7.09
CA GLY A 229 14.66 -1.55 8.21
C GLY A 229 15.01 -0.59 9.33
N LEU A 230 16.30 -0.51 9.70
CA LEU A 230 16.76 0.43 10.74
C LEU A 230 16.54 1.89 10.32
N ASN A 231 16.78 2.23 9.06
CA ASN A 231 16.55 3.58 8.54
C ASN A 231 15.05 3.92 8.49
N GLU A 232 14.19 2.95 8.15
CA GLU A 232 12.73 3.12 8.21
C GLU A 232 12.26 3.42 9.64
N TYR A 233 12.78 2.68 10.65
CA TYR A 233 12.48 2.98 12.05
C TYR A 233 12.95 4.38 12.46
N LYS A 234 14.16 4.79 12.10
CA LYS A 234 14.65 6.16 12.38
C LYS A 234 13.74 7.21 11.77
N ARG A 235 13.30 7.01 10.51
CA ARG A 235 12.37 7.92 9.82
C ARG A 235 11.00 7.96 10.48
N ALA A 236 10.50 6.82 10.95
CA ALA A 236 9.20 6.75 11.64
C ALA A 236 9.15 7.62 12.91
N PHE A 237 10.28 7.80 13.60
CA PHE A 237 10.36 8.60 14.82
C PHE A 237 10.94 10.01 14.61
N SER A 238 11.39 10.34 13.39
CA SER A 238 12.00 11.64 13.11
C SER A 238 11.37 12.32 11.90
N LYS A 239 10.58 13.36 12.15
CA LYS A 239 9.99 14.21 11.12
C LYS A 239 11.07 14.81 10.20
N SER A 240 12.20 15.20 10.77
CA SER A 240 13.32 15.78 10.00
C SER A 240 13.96 14.77 9.06
N LEU A 241 14.11 13.50 9.47
CA LEU A 241 14.64 12.45 8.58
C LEU A 241 13.63 12.08 7.49
N PHE A 242 12.35 12.10 7.80
CA PHE A 242 11.30 11.89 6.80
C PHE A 242 11.29 13.01 5.76
N LEU A 243 11.38 14.27 6.21
CA LEU A 243 11.48 15.42 5.34
C LEU A 243 12.69 15.34 4.40
N LYS A 244 13.85 14.89 4.88
CA LYS A 244 15.05 14.73 4.04
C LYS A 244 14.84 13.77 2.86
N GLU A 245 14.02 12.74 3.04
CA GLU A 245 13.68 11.84 1.93
C GLU A 245 12.77 12.54 0.90
N LEU A 246 11.78 13.30 1.35
CA LEU A 246 10.93 14.11 0.45
C LEU A 246 11.75 15.17 -0.30
N GLN A 247 12.72 15.78 0.39
CA GLN A 247 13.60 16.81 -0.17
C GLN A 247 14.52 16.28 -1.28
N LYS A 248 14.69 14.96 -1.42
CA LYS A 248 15.42 14.39 -2.57
C LYS A 248 14.74 14.73 -3.90
N MET A 249 13.41 14.78 -3.92
CA MET A 249 12.61 15.13 -5.09
C MET A 249 12.10 16.57 -5.05
N MET A 250 11.93 17.15 -3.87
CA MET A 250 11.42 18.51 -3.69
C MET A 250 12.22 19.28 -2.62
N PRO A 251 13.42 19.79 -2.96
CA PRO A 251 14.32 20.46 -2.01
C PRO A 251 13.72 21.72 -1.35
N SER A 252 12.71 22.33 -1.97
CA SER A 252 12.02 23.53 -1.46
C SER A 252 11.10 23.28 -0.28
N LEU A 253 10.87 22.02 0.13
CA LEU A 253 10.04 21.70 1.29
C LEU A 253 10.74 22.07 2.58
N LYS A 254 9.96 22.56 3.54
CA LYS A 254 10.40 22.89 4.89
C LYS A 254 9.68 22.04 5.92
N ILE A 255 10.19 22.05 7.16
CA ILE A 255 9.62 21.24 8.25
C ILE A 255 8.20 21.68 8.63
N GLU A 256 7.89 22.96 8.49
CA GLU A 256 6.57 23.54 8.68
C GLU A 256 5.56 23.17 7.57
N ASP A 257 6.03 22.76 6.39
CA ASP A 257 5.17 22.40 5.26
C ASP A 257 4.46 21.05 5.44
N ILE A 258 4.94 20.21 6.35
CA ILE A 258 4.37 18.88 6.58
C ILE A 258 3.79 18.75 7.98
N VAL A 259 2.65 18.08 8.09
CA VAL A 259 1.98 17.72 9.35
C VAL A 259 1.76 16.22 9.42
N VAL A 260 1.62 15.66 10.61
CA VAL A 260 1.39 14.22 10.77
C VAL A 260 0.04 13.86 10.13
N GLY A 261 0.07 12.90 9.22
CA GLY A 261 -1.09 12.35 8.56
C GLY A 261 -1.56 11.03 9.19
N ARG A 262 -2.28 10.26 8.41
CA ARG A 262 -2.76 8.93 8.82
C ARG A 262 -1.65 7.87 8.79
N SER A 263 -1.93 6.69 9.32
CA SER A 263 -1.14 5.49 9.10
C SER A 263 -1.98 4.38 8.50
N GLY A 264 -1.35 3.46 7.78
CA GLY A 264 -1.97 2.27 7.22
C GLY A 264 -1.11 1.04 7.48
N ILE A 265 -1.72 -0.14 7.50
CA ILE A 265 -1.01 -1.40 7.64
C ILE A 265 -1.08 -2.17 6.33
N ARG A 266 0.08 -2.56 5.81
CA ARG A 266 0.19 -3.48 4.67
C ARG A 266 0.22 -4.91 5.18
N ALA A 267 -0.64 -5.76 4.62
CA ALA A 267 -0.62 -7.19 4.82
C ALA A 267 0.42 -7.81 3.86
N MET A 268 1.68 -7.90 4.31
CA MET A 268 2.74 -8.46 3.47
C MET A 268 2.74 -9.98 3.61
N ALA A 269 2.50 -10.68 2.50
CA ALA A 269 2.66 -12.12 2.44
C ALA A 269 4.15 -12.46 2.23
N LEU A 270 4.79 -13.08 3.23
CA LEU A 270 6.18 -13.53 3.17
C LEU A 270 6.26 -15.03 2.96
N GLY A 271 7.09 -15.47 2.02
CA GLY A 271 7.50 -16.85 1.87
C GLY A 271 8.47 -17.29 2.98
N ASN A 272 8.69 -18.60 3.12
CA ASN A 272 9.69 -19.13 4.06
C ASN A 272 11.12 -18.68 3.74
N ASP A 273 11.39 -18.30 2.49
CA ASP A 273 12.64 -17.75 1.97
C ASP A 273 12.86 -16.27 2.34
N GLY A 274 11.83 -15.59 2.83
CA GLY A 274 11.83 -14.16 3.13
C GLY A 274 11.47 -13.27 1.95
N GLU A 275 11.12 -13.86 0.82
CA GLU A 275 10.65 -13.13 -0.35
C GLU A 275 9.20 -12.68 -0.15
N VAL A 276 8.88 -11.47 -0.65
CA VAL A 276 7.53 -10.93 -0.64
C VAL A 276 6.73 -11.54 -1.80
N ILE A 277 5.54 -12.00 -1.52
CA ILE A 277 4.60 -12.48 -2.53
C ILE A 277 3.79 -11.28 -3.00
N ASP A 278 4.05 -10.83 -4.24
CA ASP A 278 3.52 -9.58 -4.79
C ASP A 278 2.15 -9.74 -5.47
N ASP A 279 1.65 -10.97 -5.63
CA ASP A 279 0.38 -11.24 -6.30
C ASP A 279 -0.60 -11.95 -5.37
N PHE A 280 -1.89 -11.93 -5.75
CA PHE A 280 -2.94 -12.64 -5.04
C PHE A 280 -2.68 -14.14 -5.03
N LYS A 281 -2.70 -14.73 -3.84
CA LYS A 281 -2.68 -16.18 -3.68
C LYS A 281 -4.07 -16.69 -3.37
N ILE A 282 -4.68 -17.36 -4.35
CA ILE A 282 -6.02 -17.92 -4.23
C ILE A 282 -5.92 -19.42 -3.97
N ILE A 283 -6.43 -19.88 -2.84
CA ILE A 283 -6.37 -21.27 -2.41
C ILE A 283 -7.80 -21.80 -2.25
N LYS A 284 -8.12 -22.83 -3.00
CA LYS A 284 -9.38 -23.56 -2.85
C LYS A 284 -9.18 -24.74 -1.90
N ASN A 285 -9.97 -24.81 -0.82
CA ASN A 285 -10.02 -25.92 0.12
C ASN A 285 -11.46 -26.42 0.26
N LYS A 286 -11.77 -27.57 -0.33
CA LYS A 286 -13.14 -28.12 -0.40
C LYS A 286 -14.13 -27.11 -0.98
N LYS A 287 -15.05 -26.58 -0.15
CA LYS A 287 -16.05 -25.57 -0.52
C LYS A 287 -15.60 -24.13 -0.22
N ASN A 288 -14.46 -23.97 0.46
CA ASN A 288 -13.93 -22.67 0.88
C ASN A 288 -12.88 -22.16 -0.11
N ILE A 289 -12.80 -20.84 -0.25
CA ILE A 289 -11.78 -20.14 -1.03
C ILE A 289 -11.11 -19.13 -0.10
N HIS A 290 -9.78 -19.13 -0.06
CA HIS A 290 -8.97 -18.19 0.70
C HIS A 290 -8.19 -17.29 -0.29
N VAL A 291 -8.26 -15.97 -0.08
CA VAL A 291 -7.60 -14.94 -0.90
C VAL A 291 -6.67 -14.11 -0.01
#